data_8bccbda0005f36d2cf7d6fcab2f02fc4
#
_entry.id   8bccbda0005f36d2cf7d6fcab2f02fc4
#
_cell.length_a   1.000
_cell.length_b   1.000
_cell.length_c   1.000
_cell.angle_alpha   90.00
_cell.angle_beta   90.00
_cell.angle_gamma   90.00
#
_symmetry.space_group_name_H-M   'P 1'
#
loop_
_entity.id
_entity.type
_entity.pdbx_description
1 polymer ?
#
loop_
_entity_poly.entity_id
_entity_poly.type
_entity_poly.pdbx_seq_one_letter_code
_entity_poly.pdbx_strand_id
1 'polypeptide(L)'
;MIYRAVTKNEYTCEEGEKMRRKRAAIVLGMSCILMASAVLQGCQQNPKSGKVEIELVQYKPEAVDIFEQLEKEFNETHDDIHLKISSPNDATTILKTRFIREDYPDIIGIGGDINYSYFVDSGILADLSDYEGLSEVKPAYLDIIEGLEFVPTEGTYGLPYVANAAGVLYNKDMFAEHGWEIPQTWDEFVSLCEEIQNEGIQPLYFGYKDTWTCLAPWNALAVGLAPSDVCQQVNKGETTFSKEYPQVAEKMLELLNYGEDGPFGYGYNDACTAFANGESAMYTIGSYAIPQIKSVNPDMNIGSFVMPANDSEEDNVLNSGVDLQFCVMDACENKEAAYEVLDFLMDHESIQTYLDAQNAVPCKDEDFALAPELEDMKPYIQDNRMADYQDHYYPSEMAVDAQIQTFLINQDVDAFLKKFDKDWIRYNRDIIRMTEDYEAGK
;
A
#
# COMPACT_ATOMS: atom_id res chain seq x y z
N MET A 1 9.75 67.15 5.68
CA MET A 1 10.83 68.17 5.70
C MET A 1 12.02 67.62 4.97
N ILE A 2 12.37 68.32 3.89
CA ILE A 2 13.69 68.51 3.27
C ILE A 2 14.34 67.27 2.64
N TYR A 3 14.25 67.05 1.35
CA TYR A 3 14.85 67.61 0.10
C TYR A 3 16.40 67.58 0.02
N ARG A 4 16.85 67.00 -1.06
CA ARG A 4 17.89 67.34 -2.04
C ARG A 4 18.94 66.26 -2.23
N ALA A 5 19.52 66.00 -3.37
CA ALA A 5 19.38 66.41 -4.79
C ALA A 5 20.38 65.57 -5.61
N VAL A 6 19.98 65.22 -6.79
CA VAL A 6 20.66 65.15 -8.09
C VAL A 6 22.17 65.38 -8.16
N THR A 7 22.90 64.46 -8.84
CA THR A 7 23.85 64.86 -9.92
C THR A 7 23.86 63.80 -11.03
N LYS A 8 23.52 64.31 -12.24
CA LYS A 8 23.80 63.70 -13.54
C LYS A 8 25.31 63.67 -13.76
N ASN A 9 25.81 62.57 -14.32
CA ASN A 9 27.11 62.60 -14.97
C ASN A 9 26.93 62.02 -16.39
N GLU A 10 27.21 62.91 -17.37
CA GLU A 10 27.24 62.64 -18.80
C GLU A 10 28.42 61.72 -19.09
N TYR A 11 28.17 60.51 -19.58
CA TYR A 11 29.17 59.70 -20.23
C TYR A 11 29.15 59.98 -21.72
N THR A 12 30.30 60.39 -22.26
CA THR A 12 30.49 60.74 -23.64
C THR A 12 30.38 59.57 -24.61
N CYS A 13 29.94 59.83 -25.81
CA CYS A 13 29.56 58.86 -26.87
C CYS A 13 30.70 57.91 -27.29
N GLU A 14 32.00 58.28 -27.02
CA GLU A 14 33.17 57.47 -27.38
C GLU A 14 33.36 56.23 -26.45
N GLU A 15 33.02 56.30 -25.17
CA GLU A 15 33.15 55.17 -24.26
C GLU A 15 32.07 54.10 -24.52
N GLY A 16 30.91 54.50 -25.01
CA GLY A 16 29.80 53.60 -25.39
C GLY A 16 30.15 52.70 -26.58
N GLU A 17 30.86 53.23 -27.58
CA GLU A 17 31.30 52.44 -28.74
C GLU A 17 32.42 51.45 -28.42
N LYS A 18 33.38 51.83 -27.58
CA LYS A 18 34.45 50.93 -27.12
C LYS A 18 33.90 49.78 -26.26
N MET A 19 32.89 50.03 -25.43
CA MET A 19 32.20 49.00 -24.63
C MET A 19 31.34 48.07 -25.49
N ARG A 20 30.71 48.59 -26.53
CA ARG A 20 29.95 47.81 -27.51
C ARG A 20 30.83 46.86 -28.32
N ARG A 21 32.01 47.31 -28.76
CA ARG A 21 32.98 46.47 -29.50
C ARG A 21 33.62 45.40 -28.61
N LYS A 22 33.89 45.68 -27.32
CA LYS A 22 34.35 44.67 -26.36
C LYS A 22 33.27 43.65 -26.02
N ARG A 23 32.02 44.06 -25.89
CA ARG A 23 30.90 43.13 -25.67
C ARG A 23 30.61 42.27 -26.90
N ALA A 24 30.70 42.79 -28.10
CA ALA A 24 30.54 42.01 -29.34
C ALA A 24 31.68 40.98 -29.51
N ALA A 25 32.93 41.31 -29.16
CA ALA A 25 34.03 40.36 -29.21
C ALA A 25 33.92 39.25 -28.14
N ILE A 26 33.40 39.57 -26.94
CA ILE A 26 33.14 38.56 -25.87
C ILE A 26 31.97 37.64 -26.25
N VAL A 27 30.92 38.18 -26.87
CA VAL A 27 29.78 37.35 -27.33
C VAL A 27 30.18 36.44 -28.49
N LEU A 28 31.03 36.92 -29.43
CA LEU A 28 31.55 36.06 -30.51
C LEU A 28 32.51 34.99 -29.99
N GLY A 29 33.35 35.30 -29.00
CA GLY A 29 34.26 34.34 -28.34
C GLY A 29 33.49 33.27 -27.54
N MET A 30 32.41 33.65 -26.84
CA MET A 30 31.55 32.70 -26.12
C MET A 30 30.75 31.82 -27.06
N SER A 31 30.29 32.33 -28.21
CA SER A 31 29.56 31.51 -29.20
C SER A 31 30.46 30.46 -29.86
N CYS A 32 31.76 30.74 -30.08
CA CYS A 32 32.68 29.75 -30.59
C CYS A 32 33.10 28.69 -29.56
N ILE A 33 33.14 29.04 -28.27
CA ILE A 33 33.40 28.06 -27.18
C ILE A 33 32.18 27.17 -26.94
N LEU A 34 30.96 27.69 -27.06
CA LEU A 34 29.72 26.89 -26.96
C LEU A 34 29.53 25.95 -28.15
N MET A 35 29.98 26.31 -29.36
CA MET A 35 29.94 25.38 -30.49
C MET A 35 31.05 24.33 -30.45
N ALA A 36 32.19 24.62 -29.85
CA ALA A 36 33.25 23.61 -29.67
C ALA A 36 32.93 22.61 -28.54
N SER A 37 32.16 23.01 -27.52
CA SER A 37 31.69 22.09 -26.47
C SER A 37 30.52 21.21 -26.91
N ALA A 38 29.72 21.66 -27.89
CA ALA A 38 28.64 20.84 -28.45
C ALA A 38 29.15 19.71 -29.40
N VAL A 39 30.38 19.81 -29.90
CA VAL A 39 31.00 18.77 -30.75
C VAL A 39 31.80 17.73 -29.93
N LEU A 40 32.06 18.02 -28.64
CA LEU A 40 32.77 17.09 -27.74
C LEU A 40 31.82 16.33 -26.78
N GLN A 41 30.51 16.59 -26.83
CA GLN A 41 29.49 15.80 -26.15
C GLN A 41 28.82 14.74 -27.05
N GLY A 42 29.31 14.57 -28.29
CA GLY A 42 29.00 13.41 -29.08
C GLY A 42 29.97 12.28 -28.72
N CYS A 43 29.40 11.17 -28.22
CA CYS A 43 30.06 9.89 -27.92
C CYS A 43 30.75 9.77 -26.55
N GLN A 44 30.02 9.92 -25.44
CA GLN A 44 30.05 8.88 -24.44
C GLN A 44 28.80 8.00 -24.67
N GLN A 45 28.81 7.28 -25.77
CA GLN A 45 28.15 6.00 -25.81
C GLN A 45 28.96 5.15 -24.83
N ASN A 46 28.41 4.92 -23.61
CA ASN A 46 28.66 3.64 -22.96
C ASN A 46 28.47 2.57 -24.06
N PRO A 47 29.33 1.56 -24.16
CA PRO A 47 29.00 0.42 -24.98
C PRO A 47 27.62 0.00 -24.50
N LYS A 48 26.60 0.12 -25.36
CA LYS A 48 25.32 -0.54 -25.12
C LYS A 48 25.75 -2.00 -24.91
N SER A 49 25.64 -2.50 -23.68
CA SER A 49 25.53 -3.92 -23.46
C SER A 49 24.46 -4.31 -24.47
N GLY A 50 24.64 -5.34 -25.25
CA GLY A 50 23.60 -5.74 -26.23
C GLY A 50 22.34 -6.24 -25.53
N LYS A 51 22.17 -6.00 -24.24
CA LYS A 51 21.07 -6.36 -23.37
C LYS A 51 19.97 -5.29 -23.41
N VAL A 52 18.72 -5.73 -23.37
CA VAL A 52 17.55 -4.91 -23.14
C VAL A 52 17.58 -4.46 -21.66
N GLU A 53 17.46 -3.18 -21.40
CA GLU A 53 17.34 -2.68 -20.02
C GLU A 53 15.87 -2.63 -19.64
N ILE A 54 15.49 -3.18 -18.46
CA ILE A 54 14.18 -3.11 -17.84
C ILE A 54 14.30 -2.42 -16.49
N GLU A 55 13.58 -1.32 -16.31
CA GLU A 55 13.48 -0.59 -15.04
C GLU A 55 12.22 -0.99 -14.30
N LEU A 56 12.37 -1.51 -13.08
CA LEU A 56 11.27 -1.76 -12.15
C LEU A 56 11.39 -0.79 -10.96
N VAL A 57 10.33 -0.03 -10.68
CA VAL A 57 10.23 0.83 -9.51
C VAL A 57 9.13 0.30 -8.61
N GLN A 58 9.48 -0.13 -7.38
CA GLN A 58 8.53 -0.68 -6.42
C GLN A 58 8.43 0.20 -5.17
N TYR A 59 7.31 0.10 -4.44
CA TYR A 59 6.93 1.08 -3.41
C TYR A 59 7.32 0.70 -1.98
N LYS A 60 7.85 -0.51 -1.73
CA LYS A 60 8.16 -1.04 -0.39
C LYS A 60 9.65 -0.87 -0.06
N PRO A 61 10.05 0.18 0.68
CA PRO A 61 11.44 0.39 1.04
C PRO A 61 11.97 -0.67 2.01
N GLU A 62 11.11 -1.33 2.79
CA GLU A 62 11.45 -2.45 3.67
C GLU A 62 11.83 -3.71 2.91
N ALA A 63 11.43 -3.82 1.64
CA ALA A 63 11.75 -4.96 0.78
C ALA A 63 13.00 -4.71 -0.09
N VAL A 64 13.77 -3.65 0.14
CA VAL A 64 14.94 -3.30 -0.69
C VAL A 64 15.94 -4.45 -0.76
N ASP A 65 16.30 -5.05 0.36
CA ASP A 65 17.34 -6.09 0.42
C ASP A 65 16.95 -7.34 -0.39
N ILE A 66 15.66 -7.75 -0.31
CA ILE A 66 15.18 -8.89 -1.07
C ILE A 66 15.10 -8.59 -2.56
N PHE A 67 14.69 -7.38 -2.96
CA PHE A 67 14.67 -7.01 -4.37
C PHE A 67 16.07 -6.82 -4.95
N GLU A 68 17.07 -6.36 -4.18
CA GLU A 68 18.47 -6.36 -4.61
C GLU A 68 19.00 -7.79 -4.84
N GLN A 69 18.58 -8.75 -4.01
CA GLN A 69 18.90 -10.17 -4.21
C GLN A 69 18.27 -10.70 -5.51
N LEU A 70 16.95 -10.50 -5.70
CA LEU A 70 16.23 -10.97 -6.90
C LEU A 70 16.75 -10.30 -8.19
N GLU A 71 17.08 -8.99 -8.15
CA GLU A 71 17.74 -8.29 -9.27
C GLU A 71 19.05 -8.96 -9.66
N LYS A 72 19.87 -9.28 -8.67
CA LYS A 72 21.16 -9.94 -8.89
C LYS A 72 20.97 -11.34 -9.50
N GLU A 73 20.07 -12.16 -8.94
CA GLU A 73 19.78 -13.50 -9.42
C GLU A 73 19.26 -13.51 -10.85
N PHE A 74 18.33 -12.58 -11.17
CA PHE A 74 17.86 -12.38 -12.54
C PHE A 74 19.01 -12.05 -13.49
N ASN A 75 19.83 -11.07 -13.15
CA ASN A 75 20.92 -10.60 -14.00
C ASN A 75 22.07 -11.62 -14.18
N GLU A 76 22.20 -12.60 -13.27
CA GLU A 76 23.13 -13.72 -13.37
C GLU A 76 22.63 -14.84 -14.31
N THR A 77 21.31 -14.94 -14.50
CA THR A 77 20.68 -16.02 -15.28
C THR A 77 20.18 -15.57 -16.66
N HIS A 78 20.05 -14.26 -16.90
CA HIS A 78 19.54 -13.68 -18.15
C HIS A 78 20.62 -12.85 -18.87
N ASP A 79 21.13 -13.40 -19.98
CA ASP A 79 22.21 -12.74 -20.72
C ASP A 79 21.73 -11.61 -21.64
N ASP A 80 20.46 -11.62 -22.05
CA ASP A 80 19.89 -10.70 -23.04
C ASP A 80 19.15 -9.50 -22.40
N ILE A 81 18.78 -9.60 -21.11
CA ILE A 81 18.07 -8.57 -20.36
C ILE A 81 18.93 -8.10 -19.19
N HIS A 82 18.83 -6.83 -18.85
CA HIS A 82 19.41 -6.25 -17.66
C HIS A 82 18.31 -5.59 -16.83
N LEU A 83 17.93 -6.24 -15.74
CA LEU A 83 16.95 -5.75 -14.79
C LEU A 83 17.62 -4.77 -13.82
N LYS A 84 16.94 -3.65 -13.57
CA LYS A 84 17.28 -2.69 -12.53
C LYS A 84 16.07 -2.42 -11.67
N ILE A 85 16.14 -2.76 -10.39
CA ILE A 85 15.07 -2.51 -9.42
C ILE A 85 15.43 -1.32 -8.53
N SER A 86 14.44 -0.51 -8.21
CA SER A 86 14.59 0.58 -7.25
C SER A 86 13.40 0.63 -6.28
N SER A 87 13.69 0.92 -5.01
CA SER A 87 12.74 0.91 -3.90
C SER A 87 12.83 2.22 -3.09
N PRO A 88 12.53 3.38 -3.70
CA PRO A 88 12.66 4.66 -2.99
C PRO A 88 11.57 4.82 -1.92
N ASN A 89 11.91 5.51 -0.80
CA ASN A 89 10.98 5.75 0.32
C ASN A 89 9.65 6.39 -0.09
N ASP A 90 9.62 7.27 -1.08
CA ASP A 90 8.42 7.96 -1.54
C ASP A 90 8.05 7.55 -2.97
N ALA A 91 8.14 6.26 -3.29
CA ALA A 91 7.97 5.72 -4.64
C ALA A 91 6.69 6.22 -5.34
N THR A 92 5.55 6.19 -4.67
CA THR A 92 4.26 6.64 -5.25
C THR A 92 4.31 8.11 -5.65
N THR A 93 4.90 8.99 -4.84
CA THR A 93 5.07 10.42 -5.16
C THR A 93 6.06 10.62 -6.31
N ILE A 94 7.13 9.84 -6.31
CA ILE A 94 8.14 9.86 -7.39
C ILE A 94 7.51 9.41 -8.70
N LEU A 95 6.77 8.29 -8.71
CA LEU A 95 6.07 7.77 -9.88
C LEU A 95 5.06 8.79 -10.42
N LYS A 96 4.19 9.35 -9.58
CA LYS A 96 3.24 10.39 -10.00
C LYS A 96 3.96 11.61 -10.62
N THR A 97 5.13 11.99 -10.08
CA THR A 97 5.93 13.10 -10.63
C THR A 97 6.58 12.73 -11.97
N ARG A 98 7.07 11.50 -12.12
CA ARG A 98 7.60 10.96 -13.37
C ARG A 98 6.51 10.91 -14.45
N PHE A 99 5.31 10.40 -14.12
CA PHE A 99 4.18 10.29 -15.05
C PHE A 99 3.73 11.65 -15.62
N ILE A 100 3.74 12.71 -14.79
CA ILE A 100 3.46 14.09 -15.28
C ILE A 100 4.50 14.54 -16.33
N ARG A 101 5.71 13.98 -16.31
CA ARG A 101 6.79 14.29 -17.25
C ARG A 101 6.89 13.31 -18.41
N GLU A 102 5.96 12.37 -18.50
CA GLU A 102 5.98 11.26 -19.47
C GLU A 102 7.26 10.42 -19.35
N ASP A 103 7.86 10.33 -18.15
CA ASP A 103 9.02 9.53 -17.81
C ASP A 103 8.56 8.27 -17.08
N TYR A 104 8.30 7.22 -17.85
CA TYR A 104 7.76 5.97 -17.34
C TYR A 104 8.87 4.93 -17.15
N PRO A 105 8.92 4.19 -16.01
CA PRO A 105 9.69 2.95 -15.94
C PRO A 105 9.02 1.89 -16.83
N ASP A 106 9.60 0.70 -16.96
CA ASP A 106 8.98 -0.41 -17.70
C ASP A 106 7.94 -1.12 -16.84
N ILE A 107 8.25 -1.35 -15.57
CA ILE A 107 7.40 -2.03 -14.59
C ILE A 107 7.29 -1.18 -13.32
N ILE A 108 6.12 -1.15 -12.72
CA ILE A 108 5.91 -0.61 -11.38
C ILE A 108 5.43 -1.71 -10.43
N GLY A 109 5.96 -1.70 -9.19
CA GLY A 109 5.46 -2.49 -8.08
C GLY A 109 4.68 -1.59 -7.13
N ILE A 110 3.39 -1.81 -6.99
CA ILE A 110 2.47 -0.98 -6.17
C ILE A 110 1.52 -1.85 -5.35
N GLY A 111 0.89 -1.27 -4.33
CA GLY A 111 -0.19 -1.92 -3.59
C GLY A 111 -1.47 -2.00 -4.40
N GLY A 112 -2.36 -2.91 -4.00
CA GLY A 112 -3.74 -2.94 -4.48
C GLY A 112 -4.57 -1.92 -3.71
N ASP A 113 -4.47 -0.65 -4.07
CA ASP A 113 -5.15 0.46 -3.42
C ASP A 113 -5.67 1.48 -4.44
N ILE A 114 -6.28 2.57 -3.98
CA ILE A 114 -6.85 3.62 -4.83
C ILE A 114 -5.84 4.24 -5.81
N ASN A 115 -4.52 4.13 -5.58
CA ASN A 115 -3.54 4.61 -6.56
C ASN A 115 -3.53 3.73 -7.81
N TYR A 116 -3.69 2.40 -7.64
CA TYR A 116 -3.89 1.50 -8.77
C TYR A 116 -5.11 1.91 -9.59
N SER A 117 -6.25 2.17 -8.93
CA SER A 117 -7.48 2.64 -9.60
C SER A 117 -7.25 3.88 -10.45
N TYR A 118 -6.52 4.87 -9.93
CA TYR A 118 -6.16 6.09 -10.70
C TYR A 118 -5.25 5.79 -11.89
N PHE A 119 -4.35 4.81 -11.79
CA PHE A 119 -3.45 4.46 -12.89
C PHE A 119 -4.18 3.70 -13.99
N VAL A 120 -5.12 2.81 -13.63
CA VAL A 120 -6.02 2.16 -14.59
C VAL A 120 -6.86 3.21 -15.33
N ASP A 121 -7.55 4.09 -14.60
CA ASP A 121 -8.40 5.14 -15.17
C ASP A 121 -7.63 6.10 -16.11
N SER A 122 -6.35 6.35 -15.80
CA SER A 122 -5.50 7.20 -16.64
C SER A 122 -4.99 6.52 -17.91
N GLY A 123 -5.20 5.20 -18.07
CA GLY A 123 -4.81 4.43 -19.25
C GLY A 123 -3.29 4.34 -19.46
N ILE A 124 -2.49 4.43 -18.40
CA ILE A 124 -1.01 4.36 -18.48
C ILE A 124 -0.46 2.95 -18.27
N LEU A 125 -1.30 2.00 -17.88
CA LEU A 125 -0.93 0.61 -17.66
C LEU A 125 -1.24 -0.24 -18.90
N ALA A 126 -0.39 -1.20 -19.19
CA ALA A 126 -0.61 -2.18 -20.24
C ALA A 126 -1.64 -3.22 -19.80
N ASP A 127 -2.49 -3.64 -20.73
CA ASP A 127 -3.37 -4.78 -20.53
C ASP A 127 -2.54 -6.08 -20.51
N LEU A 128 -2.66 -6.84 -19.43
CA LEU A 128 -1.99 -8.10 -19.20
C LEU A 128 -2.88 -9.31 -19.48
N SER A 129 -4.10 -9.15 -20.02
CA SER A 129 -5.06 -10.24 -20.22
C SER A 129 -4.50 -11.41 -21.05
N ASP A 130 -3.57 -11.14 -21.94
CA ASP A 130 -2.89 -12.16 -22.78
C ASP A 130 -1.63 -12.72 -22.08
N TYR A 131 -1.25 -12.26 -20.88
CA TYR A 131 -0.11 -12.76 -20.15
C TYR A 131 -0.46 -14.06 -19.42
N GLU A 132 0.24 -15.15 -19.76
CA GLU A 132 -0.06 -16.51 -19.26
C GLU A 132 0.02 -16.61 -17.74
N GLY A 133 0.92 -15.87 -17.08
CA GLY A 133 1.12 -15.88 -15.64
C GLY A 133 -0.10 -15.43 -14.82
N LEU A 134 -1.05 -14.69 -15.40
CA LEU A 134 -2.31 -14.36 -14.73
C LEU A 134 -3.14 -15.60 -14.37
N SER A 135 -3.06 -16.67 -15.17
CA SER A 135 -3.77 -17.92 -14.91
C SER A 135 -3.26 -18.67 -13.68
N GLU A 136 -2.09 -18.29 -13.17
CA GLU A 136 -1.46 -18.87 -11.98
C GLU A 136 -1.80 -18.11 -10.70
N VAL A 137 -2.53 -16.98 -10.79
CA VAL A 137 -2.95 -16.17 -9.64
C VAL A 137 -4.28 -16.71 -9.10
N LYS A 138 -4.41 -16.77 -7.77
CA LYS A 138 -5.68 -17.11 -7.11
C LYS A 138 -6.79 -16.15 -7.55
N PRO A 139 -7.96 -16.65 -7.98
CA PRO A 139 -9.06 -15.83 -8.47
C PRO A 139 -9.47 -14.70 -7.51
N ALA A 140 -9.47 -14.98 -6.21
CA ALA A 140 -9.83 -13.97 -5.20
C ALA A 140 -8.96 -12.70 -5.26
N TYR A 141 -7.68 -12.80 -5.59
CA TYR A 141 -6.81 -11.62 -5.70
C TYR A 141 -6.98 -10.89 -7.03
N LEU A 142 -7.36 -11.59 -8.09
CA LEU A 142 -7.78 -10.96 -9.35
C LEU A 142 -9.10 -10.20 -9.16
N ASP A 143 -10.08 -10.81 -8.48
CA ASP A 143 -11.35 -10.17 -8.13
C ASP A 143 -11.13 -8.91 -7.27
N ILE A 144 -10.16 -8.94 -6.34
CA ILE A 144 -9.80 -7.78 -5.50
C ILE A 144 -9.31 -6.62 -6.37
N ILE A 145 -8.35 -6.84 -7.28
CA ILE A 145 -7.83 -5.74 -8.10
C ILE A 145 -8.85 -5.23 -9.14
N GLU A 146 -9.72 -6.10 -9.67
CA GLU A 146 -10.85 -5.70 -10.50
C GLU A 146 -11.84 -4.83 -9.70
N GLY A 147 -12.13 -5.23 -8.45
CA GLY A 147 -13.00 -4.49 -7.55
C GLY A 147 -12.50 -3.08 -7.19
N LEU A 148 -11.20 -2.81 -7.33
CA LEU A 148 -10.62 -1.48 -7.09
C LEU A 148 -10.88 -0.51 -8.25
N GLU A 149 -11.24 -0.99 -9.45
CA GLU A 149 -11.49 -0.11 -10.58
C GLU A 149 -12.70 0.82 -10.33
N PHE A 150 -12.59 2.08 -10.70
CA PHE A 150 -13.67 3.05 -10.50
C PHE A 150 -14.95 2.70 -11.25
N VAL A 151 -14.77 2.15 -12.44
CA VAL A 151 -15.80 1.53 -13.26
C VAL A 151 -15.19 0.30 -13.95
N PRO A 152 -15.96 -0.76 -14.21
CA PRO A 152 -15.44 -1.94 -14.89
C PRO A 152 -14.75 -1.60 -16.20
N THR A 153 -13.50 -2.02 -16.37
CA THR A 153 -12.66 -1.78 -17.54
C THR A 153 -12.37 -3.11 -18.24
N GLU A 154 -12.34 -3.14 -19.57
CA GLU A 154 -11.88 -4.34 -20.27
C GLU A 154 -10.39 -4.52 -20.04
N GLY A 155 -9.95 -5.74 -19.65
CA GLY A 155 -8.54 -6.09 -19.42
C GLY A 155 -8.18 -6.31 -17.97
N THR A 156 -6.94 -6.70 -17.73
CA THR A 156 -6.33 -6.87 -16.41
C THR A 156 -5.01 -6.11 -16.40
N TYR A 157 -4.83 -5.18 -15.45
CA TYR A 157 -3.75 -4.20 -15.49
C TYR A 157 -2.69 -4.41 -14.39
N GLY A 158 -2.90 -5.39 -13.51
CA GLY A 158 -1.99 -5.74 -12.43
C GLY A 158 -1.81 -7.24 -12.32
N LEU A 159 -0.60 -7.66 -11.94
CA LEU A 159 -0.26 -9.03 -11.59
C LEU A 159 -0.07 -9.10 -10.08
N PRO A 160 -1.07 -9.58 -9.31
CA PRO A 160 -0.93 -9.77 -7.86
C PRO A 160 0.23 -10.70 -7.54
N TYR A 161 1.17 -10.23 -6.75
CA TYR A 161 2.38 -10.96 -6.36
C TYR A 161 2.25 -11.56 -4.96
N VAL A 162 2.06 -10.69 -3.98
CA VAL A 162 1.85 -11.08 -2.59
C VAL A 162 0.76 -10.23 -1.95
N ALA A 163 0.13 -10.81 -0.95
CA ALA A 163 -0.85 -10.18 -0.09
C ALA A 163 -0.35 -10.11 1.35
N ASN A 164 -1.00 -9.32 2.17
CA ASN A 164 -0.85 -9.35 3.61
C ASN A 164 -2.09 -9.99 4.26
N ALA A 165 -2.03 -10.23 5.56
CA ALA A 165 -3.15 -10.73 6.33
C ALA A 165 -3.28 -9.94 7.63
N ALA A 166 -4.48 -9.46 7.94
CA ALA A 166 -4.76 -8.76 9.18
C ALA A 166 -5.88 -9.41 9.98
N GLY A 167 -5.74 -9.31 11.30
CA GLY A 167 -6.65 -9.89 12.26
C GLY A 167 -6.17 -9.59 13.66
N VAL A 168 -5.84 -10.63 14.40
CA VAL A 168 -5.33 -10.54 15.77
C VAL A 168 -4.04 -11.34 15.89
N LEU A 169 -2.95 -10.69 16.24
CA LEU A 169 -1.74 -11.38 16.69
C LEU A 169 -1.91 -11.78 18.17
N TYR A 170 -1.41 -12.95 18.55
CA TYR A 170 -1.47 -13.42 19.93
C TYR A 170 -0.18 -14.08 20.37
N ASN A 171 0.07 -14.05 21.67
CA ASN A 171 1.22 -14.69 22.31
C ASN A 171 0.88 -16.17 22.57
N LYS A 172 1.41 -17.09 21.74
CA LYS A 172 1.16 -18.55 21.84
C LYS A 172 1.58 -19.12 23.20
N ASP A 173 2.64 -18.59 23.79
CA ASP A 173 3.13 -19.10 25.10
C ASP A 173 2.16 -18.73 26.22
N MET A 174 1.62 -17.50 26.21
CA MET A 174 0.60 -17.09 27.18
C MET A 174 -0.69 -17.89 27.01
N PHE A 175 -1.14 -18.09 25.77
CA PHE A 175 -2.34 -18.91 25.49
C PHE A 175 -2.15 -20.34 25.99
N ALA A 176 -0.98 -20.95 25.76
CA ALA A 176 -0.67 -22.29 26.23
C ALA A 176 -0.55 -22.36 27.77
N GLU A 177 0.06 -21.36 28.44
CA GLU A 177 0.20 -21.30 29.88
C GLU A 177 -1.13 -21.23 30.64
N HIS A 178 -2.07 -20.39 30.10
CA HIS A 178 -3.36 -20.14 30.71
C HIS A 178 -4.48 -21.08 30.19
N GLY A 179 -4.20 -21.80 29.09
CA GLY A 179 -5.17 -22.71 28.47
C GLY A 179 -6.24 -21.99 27.67
N TRP A 180 -5.96 -20.77 27.19
CA TRP A 180 -6.86 -20.03 26.33
C TRP A 180 -6.92 -20.64 24.92
N GLU A 181 -8.11 -20.60 24.33
CA GLU A 181 -8.36 -21.10 22.97
C GLU A 181 -8.60 -19.92 22.02
N ILE A 182 -8.29 -20.11 20.73
CA ILE A 182 -8.57 -19.12 19.69
C ILE A 182 -10.10 -18.97 19.54
N PRO A 183 -10.66 -17.76 19.75
CA PRO A 183 -12.09 -17.52 19.64
C PRO A 183 -12.56 -17.58 18.19
N GLN A 184 -13.75 -18.15 17.96
CA GLN A 184 -14.34 -18.30 16.64
C GLN A 184 -15.50 -17.34 16.39
N THR A 185 -16.04 -16.73 17.45
CA THR A 185 -17.13 -15.77 17.39
C THR A 185 -16.81 -14.51 18.17
N TRP A 186 -17.55 -13.42 17.89
CA TRP A 186 -17.36 -12.17 18.63
C TRP A 186 -17.61 -12.35 20.14
N ASP A 187 -18.66 -13.07 20.52
CA ASP A 187 -18.97 -13.31 21.93
C ASP A 187 -17.86 -14.10 22.64
N GLU A 188 -17.25 -15.07 21.93
CA GLU A 188 -16.08 -15.81 22.46
C GLU A 188 -14.86 -14.91 22.59
N PHE A 189 -14.62 -14.01 21.63
CA PHE A 189 -13.52 -13.04 21.68
C PHE A 189 -13.66 -12.07 22.85
N VAL A 190 -14.86 -11.53 23.05
CA VAL A 190 -15.17 -10.67 24.19
C VAL A 190 -15.00 -11.45 25.51
N SER A 191 -15.52 -12.67 25.60
CA SER A 191 -15.38 -13.53 26.77
C SER A 191 -13.90 -13.85 27.10
N LEU A 192 -13.09 -14.09 26.07
CA LEU A 192 -11.65 -14.29 26.24
C LEU A 192 -10.97 -13.01 26.76
N CYS A 193 -11.30 -11.84 26.23
CA CYS A 193 -10.76 -10.58 26.73
C CYS A 193 -11.14 -10.35 28.21
N GLU A 194 -12.38 -10.67 28.61
CA GLU A 194 -12.82 -10.59 30.01
C GLU A 194 -12.09 -11.57 30.91
N GLU A 195 -11.84 -12.81 30.44
CA GLU A 195 -11.09 -13.83 31.17
C GLU A 195 -9.65 -13.35 31.41
N ILE A 196 -8.96 -12.86 30.36
CA ILE A 196 -7.60 -12.33 30.43
C ILE A 196 -7.52 -11.16 31.44
N GLN A 197 -8.48 -10.23 31.41
CA GLN A 197 -8.55 -9.10 32.36
C GLN A 197 -8.76 -9.60 33.80
N ASN A 198 -9.61 -10.61 34.02
CA ASN A 198 -9.86 -11.16 35.34
C ASN A 198 -8.61 -11.83 35.94
N GLU A 199 -7.68 -12.30 35.11
CA GLU A 199 -6.39 -12.82 35.54
C GLU A 199 -5.35 -11.70 35.79
N GLY A 200 -5.72 -10.44 35.56
CA GLY A 200 -4.87 -9.28 35.77
C GLY A 200 -3.87 -9.03 34.64
N ILE A 201 -4.14 -9.60 33.46
CA ILE A 201 -3.35 -9.45 32.24
C ILE A 201 -4.06 -8.48 31.31
N GLN A 202 -3.29 -7.72 30.53
CA GLN A 202 -3.84 -6.82 29.50
C GLN A 202 -4.24 -7.64 28.27
N PRO A 203 -5.53 -7.63 27.84
CA PRO A 203 -5.93 -8.39 26.66
C PRO A 203 -5.34 -7.85 25.35
N LEU A 204 -5.48 -6.54 25.11
CA LEU A 204 -5.11 -5.88 23.86
C LEU A 204 -4.15 -4.71 24.12
N TYR A 205 -3.37 -4.38 23.10
CA TYR A 205 -2.63 -3.12 23.01
C TYR A 205 -2.83 -2.53 21.62
N PHE A 206 -3.10 -1.22 21.49
CA PHE A 206 -3.57 -0.64 20.23
C PHE A 206 -2.55 0.28 19.53
N GLY A 207 -1.89 1.16 20.28
CA GLY A 207 -0.97 2.14 19.70
C GLY A 207 -1.64 3.25 18.87
N TYR A 208 -2.86 3.65 19.21
CA TYR A 208 -3.73 4.57 18.45
C TYR A 208 -3.26 6.02 18.36
N LYS A 209 -2.10 6.37 18.94
CA LYS A 209 -1.46 7.68 18.68
C LYS A 209 -1.10 7.83 17.20
N ASP A 210 -0.65 6.76 16.56
CA ASP A 210 -0.42 6.72 15.13
C ASP A 210 -1.75 6.35 14.46
N THR A 211 -2.42 7.31 13.84
CA THR A 211 -3.82 7.20 13.39
C THR A 211 -4.11 6.00 12.51
N TRP A 212 -3.15 5.63 11.66
CA TRP A 212 -3.28 4.50 10.74
C TRP A 212 -3.48 3.15 11.47
N THR A 213 -3.01 3.00 12.72
CA THR A 213 -3.23 1.76 13.49
C THR A 213 -4.69 1.53 13.85
N CYS A 214 -5.53 2.58 13.84
CA CYS A 214 -6.97 2.46 13.98
C CYS A 214 -7.63 1.72 12.80
N LEU A 215 -7.00 1.76 11.62
CA LEU A 215 -7.52 1.09 10.41
C LEU A 215 -7.40 -0.43 10.50
N ALA A 216 -6.39 -0.98 11.19
CA ALA A 216 -6.19 -2.42 11.26
C ALA A 216 -7.41 -3.17 11.85
N PRO A 217 -7.89 -2.87 13.08
CA PRO A 217 -9.10 -3.50 13.59
C PRO A 217 -10.37 -3.03 12.87
N TRP A 218 -10.41 -1.78 12.36
CA TRP A 218 -11.52 -1.30 11.55
C TRP A 218 -11.75 -2.17 10.32
N ASN A 219 -10.71 -2.39 9.53
CA ASN A 219 -10.78 -3.21 8.32
C ASN A 219 -11.12 -4.66 8.65
N ALA A 220 -10.45 -5.23 9.66
CA ALA A 220 -10.69 -6.61 10.08
C ALA A 220 -12.14 -6.87 10.55
N LEU A 221 -12.80 -5.87 11.14
CA LEU A 221 -14.24 -5.92 11.47
C LEU A 221 -15.11 -5.66 10.24
N ALA A 222 -14.75 -4.66 9.43
CA ALA A 222 -15.58 -4.23 8.31
C ALA A 222 -15.73 -5.31 7.23
N VAL A 223 -14.68 -6.08 6.93
CA VAL A 223 -14.75 -7.18 5.94
C VAL A 223 -15.71 -8.31 6.34
N GLY A 224 -15.96 -8.48 7.64
CA GLY A 224 -16.90 -9.48 8.13
C GLY A 224 -18.33 -8.95 8.34
N LEU A 225 -18.50 -7.63 8.52
CA LEU A 225 -19.77 -7.02 8.97
C LEU A 225 -20.46 -6.17 7.91
N ALA A 226 -19.75 -5.76 6.86
CA ALA A 226 -20.31 -4.97 5.78
C ALA A 226 -20.17 -5.71 4.44
N PRO A 227 -20.98 -5.35 3.42
CA PRO A 227 -20.78 -5.87 2.06
C PRO A 227 -19.37 -5.59 1.56
N SER A 228 -18.73 -6.56 0.91
CA SER A 228 -17.38 -6.39 0.36
C SER A 228 -17.28 -5.26 -0.67
N ASP A 229 -18.38 -4.99 -1.38
CA ASP A 229 -18.55 -3.94 -2.39
C ASP A 229 -19.29 -2.69 -1.87
N VAL A 230 -19.29 -2.45 -0.55
CA VAL A 230 -20.01 -1.33 0.07
C VAL A 230 -19.65 0.02 -0.56
N CYS A 231 -18.37 0.24 -0.87
CA CYS A 231 -17.90 1.48 -1.49
C CYS A 231 -18.52 1.70 -2.88
N GLN A 232 -18.60 0.65 -3.69
CA GLN A 232 -19.22 0.67 -5.01
C GLN A 232 -20.74 0.86 -4.89
N GLN A 233 -21.41 0.20 -3.95
CA GLN A 233 -22.83 0.40 -3.68
C GLN A 233 -23.13 1.84 -3.25
N VAL A 234 -22.28 2.45 -2.42
CA VAL A 234 -22.43 3.87 -2.03
C VAL A 234 -22.23 4.79 -3.24
N ASN A 235 -21.27 4.51 -4.12
CA ASN A 235 -21.08 5.28 -5.35
C ASN A 235 -22.29 5.20 -6.29
N LYS A 236 -22.99 4.06 -6.31
CA LYS A 236 -24.24 3.87 -7.06
C LYS A 236 -25.47 4.48 -6.37
N GLY A 237 -25.34 4.95 -5.14
CA GLY A 237 -26.44 5.45 -4.33
C GLY A 237 -27.41 4.37 -3.83
N GLU A 238 -26.98 3.10 -3.80
CA GLU A 238 -27.77 1.94 -3.35
C GLU A 238 -27.81 1.81 -1.84
N THR A 239 -26.76 2.28 -1.15
CA THR A 239 -26.64 2.29 0.31
C THR A 239 -25.88 3.51 0.82
N THR A 240 -25.58 3.55 2.13
CA THR A 240 -24.75 4.56 2.82
C THR A 240 -23.90 3.90 3.90
N PHE A 241 -22.78 4.48 4.25
CA PHE A 241 -21.98 3.99 5.39
C PHE A 241 -22.72 4.10 6.73
N SER A 242 -23.59 5.11 6.90
CA SER A 242 -24.48 5.21 8.05
C SER A 242 -25.43 4.02 8.20
N LYS A 243 -25.69 3.26 7.13
CA LYS A 243 -26.50 2.06 7.16
C LYS A 243 -25.66 0.79 7.36
N GLU A 244 -24.49 0.70 6.75
CA GLU A 244 -23.70 -0.54 6.70
C GLU A 244 -22.63 -0.64 7.81
N TYR A 245 -22.12 0.47 8.37
CA TYR A 245 -21.03 0.48 9.35
C TYR A 245 -21.42 0.63 10.85
N PRO A 246 -22.68 0.73 11.28
CA PRO A 246 -22.98 0.89 12.71
C PRO A 246 -22.35 -0.20 13.58
N GLN A 247 -22.47 -1.48 13.18
CA GLN A 247 -21.91 -2.61 13.95
C GLN A 247 -20.38 -2.56 13.99
N VAL A 248 -19.73 -2.16 12.89
CA VAL A 248 -18.26 -1.97 12.86
C VAL A 248 -17.86 -0.91 13.89
N ALA A 249 -18.52 0.23 13.88
CA ALA A 249 -18.24 1.33 14.81
C ALA A 249 -18.52 0.94 16.27
N GLU A 250 -19.63 0.25 16.55
CA GLU A 250 -19.98 -0.22 17.89
C GLU A 250 -18.94 -1.22 18.44
N LYS A 251 -18.50 -2.19 17.62
CA LYS A 251 -17.47 -3.14 18.02
C LYS A 251 -16.10 -2.48 18.20
N MET A 252 -15.76 -1.48 17.41
CA MET A 252 -14.55 -0.66 17.64
C MET A 252 -14.57 0.04 18.99
N LEU A 253 -15.73 0.54 19.43
CA LEU A 253 -15.88 1.14 20.79
C LEU A 253 -15.79 0.07 21.89
N GLU A 254 -16.32 -1.13 21.64
CA GLU A 254 -16.24 -2.23 22.59
C GLU A 254 -14.81 -2.70 22.82
N LEU A 255 -13.98 -2.74 21.76
CA LEU A 255 -12.55 -3.09 21.87
C LEU A 255 -11.79 -2.18 22.83
N LEU A 256 -12.16 -0.90 22.95
CA LEU A 256 -11.50 0.05 23.86
C LEU A 256 -11.57 -0.38 25.34
N ASN A 257 -12.56 -1.21 25.71
CA ASN A 257 -12.69 -1.69 27.09
C ASN A 257 -11.58 -2.71 27.46
N TYR A 258 -10.90 -3.23 26.48
CA TYR A 258 -9.89 -4.30 26.62
C TYR A 258 -8.47 -3.85 26.28
N GLY A 259 -8.31 -2.59 25.87
CA GLY A 259 -7.01 -1.99 25.56
C GLY A 259 -6.27 -1.45 26.78
N GLU A 260 -5.06 -1.00 26.54
CA GLU A 260 -4.22 -0.31 27.52
C GLU A 260 -4.84 1.03 27.96
N ASP A 261 -4.44 1.51 29.16
CA ASP A 261 -4.84 2.83 29.65
C ASP A 261 -4.31 3.95 28.75
N GLY A 262 -5.20 4.71 28.13
CA GLY A 262 -4.85 5.86 27.29
C GLY A 262 -4.24 5.49 25.93
N PRO A 263 -4.92 4.66 25.12
CA PRO A 263 -4.40 4.10 23.88
C PRO A 263 -3.97 5.15 22.83
N PHE A 264 -4.44 6.37 22.95
CA PHE A 264 -4.07 7.50 22.08
C PHE A 264 -2.74 8.19 22.49
N GLY A 265 -2.08 7.72 23.54
CA GLY A 265 -0.78 8.20 24.00
C GLY A 265 0.40 7.41 23.46
N TYR A 266 0.17 6.22 22.95
CA TYR A 266 1.17 5.25 22.48
C TYR A 266 1.05 5.04 20.97
N GLY A 267 2.19 4.94 20.28
CA GLY A 267 2.25 4.71 18.85
C GLY A 267 2.49 3.25 18.48
N TYR A 268 2.60 2.99 17.19
CA TYR A 268 2.83 1.65 16.64
C TYR A 268 4.05 0.95 17.24
N ASN A 269 5.19 1.65 17.32
CA ASN A 269 6.41 1.09 17.89
C ASN A 269 6.28 0.78 19.39
N ASP A 270 5.51 1.60 20.12
CA ASP A 270 5.24 1.36 21.54
C ASP A 270 4.39 0.08 21.69
N ALA A 271 3.36 -0.08 20.87
CA ALA A 271 2.49 -1.26 20.87
C ALA A 271 3.25 -2.54 20.49
N CYS A 272 4.07 -2.51 19.41
CA CYS A 272 4.93 -3.63 19.05
C CYS A 272 5.88 -4.01 20.19
N THR A 273 6.46 -3.02 20.90
CA THR A 273 7.36 -3.24 22.03
C THR A 273 6.63 -3.84 23.24
N ALA A 274 5.45 -3.31 23.57
CA ALA A 274 4.63 -3.80 24.67
C ALA A 274 4.21 -5.27 24.43
N PHE A 275 3.71 -5.57 23.24
CA PHE A 275 3.33 -6.93 22.86
C PHE A 275 4.55 -7.89 22.88
N ALA A 276 5.69 -7.47 22.31
CA ALA A 276 6.94 -8.24 22.32
C ALA A 276 7.44 -8.56 23.72
N ASN A 277 7.18 -7.69 24.70
CA ASN A 277 7.53 -7.87 26.11
C ASN A 277 6.48 -8.68 26.90
N GLY A 278 5.37 -9.09 26.27
CA GLY A 278 4.27 -9.80 26.93
C GLY A 278 3.41 -8.91 27.83
N GLU A 279 3.38 -7.60 27.58
CA GLU A 279 2.54 -6.65 28.33
C GLU A 279 1.06 -6.76 27.93
N SER A 280 0.76 -7.37 26.75
CA SER A 280 -0.58 -7.78 26.35
C SER A 280 -0.57 -9.19 25.78
N ALA A 281 -1.72 -9.87 25.87
CA ALA A 281 -1.91 -11.20 25.33
C ALA A 281 -2.11 -11.20 23.81
N MET A 282 -2.71 -10.14 23.29
CA MET A 282 -3.10 -9.99 21.88
C MET A 282 -2.84 -8.57 21.37
N TYR A 283 -2.76 -8.43 20.04
CA TYR A 283 -2.62 -7.17 19.32
C TYR A 283 -3.43 -7.20 18.02
N THR A 284 -4.40 -6.30 17.85
CA THR A 284 -5.26 -6.20 16.66
C THR A 284 -4.53 -5.49 15.53
N ILE A 285 -3.73 -6.24 14.77
CA ILE A 285 -2.85 -5.70 13.71
C ILE A 285 -2.64 -6.78 12.63
N GLY A 286 -2.00 -6.43 11.52
CA GLY A 286 -1.65 -7.36 10.45
C GLY A 286 -0.27 -8.00 10.56
N SER A 287 0.00 -8.97 9.68
CA SER A 287 1.25 -9.73 9.60
C SER A 287 2.49 -8.85 9.39
N TYR A 288 2.32 -7.70 8.79
CA TYR A 288 3.37 -6.69 8.59
C TYR A 288 3.97 -6.16 9.90
N ALA A 289 3.33 -6.37 11.05
CA ALA A 289 3.90 -5.99 12.36
C ALA A 289 4.88 -7.03 12.93
N ILE A 290 4.85 -8.27 12.45
CA ILE A 290 5.67 -9.37 12.98
C ILE A 290 7.17 -9.06 12.93
N PRO A 291 7.75 -8.56 11.82
CA PRO A 291 9.17 -8.20 11.80
C PRO A 291 9.54 -7.15 12.85
N GLN A 292 8.70 -6.12 13.06
CA GLN A 292 8.92 -5.09 14.07
C GLN A 292 8.86 -5.67 15.50
N ILE A 293 7.90 -6.55 15.79
CA ILE A 293 7.79 -7.23 17.08
C ILE A 293 9.01 -8.12 17.33
N LYS A 294 9.43 -8.90 16.33
CA LYS A 294 10.61 -9.77 16.41
C LYS A 294 11.93 -9.00 16.47
N SER A 295 12.00 -7.77 16.02
CA SER A 295 13.17 -6.92 16.22
C SER A 295 13.40 -6.57 17.69
N VAL A 296 12.34 -6.56 18.50
CA VAL A 296 12.40 -6.35 19.97
C VAL A 296 12.62 -7.67 20.70
N ASN A 297 11.87 -8.71 20.36
CA ASN A 297 11.97 -10.03 20.96
C ASN A 297 12.00 -11.12 19.86
N PRO A 298 13.19 -11.52 19.38
CA PRO A 298 13.33 -12.52 18.32
C PRO A 298 12.74 -13.89 18.65
N ASP A 299 12.69 -14.24 19.93
CA ASP A 299 12.26 -15.55 20.42
C ASP A 299 10.76 -15.60 20.75
N MET A 300 10.01 -14.50 20.55
CA MET A 300 8.58 -14.46 20.82
C MET A 300 7.83 -15.45 19.93
N ASN A 301 7.03 -16.31 20.55
CA ASN A 301 6.18 -17.29 19.87
C ASN A 301 4.84 -16.64 19.51
N ILE A 302 4.76 -16.10 18.30
CA ILE A 302 3.60 -15.35 17.79
C ILE A 302 2.70 -16.29 16.98
N GLY A 303 1.40 -16.16 17.15
CA GLY A 303 0.38 -16.67 16.25
C GLY A 303 -0.52 -15.53 15.75
N SER A 304 -1.36 -15.84 14.79
CA SER A 304 -2.36 -14.90 14.28
C SER A 304 -3.65 -15.63 13.99
N PHE A 305 -4.79 -15.00 14.25
CA PHE A 305 -6.09 -15.51 13.87
C PHE A 305 -6.96 -14.44 13.25
N VAL A 306 -7.94 -14.87 12.45
CA VAL A 306 -8.90 -13.99 11.80
C VAL A 306 -9.75 -13.30 12.87
N MET A 307 -9.97 -12.00 12.76
CA MET A 307 -10.88 -11.27 13.65
C MET A 307 -12.28 -11.92 13.61
N PRO A 308 -12.76 -12.50 14.72
CA PRO A 308 -14.04 -13.18 14.74
C PRO A 308 -15.17 -12.16 14.87
N ALA A 309 -15.41 -11.41 13.77
CA ALA A 309 -16.36 -10.29 13.75
C ALA A 309 -17.82 -10.72 13.88
N ASN A 310 -18.14 -11.99 13.59
CA ASN A 310 -19.50 -12.53 13.47
C ASN A 310 -19.90 -13.44 14.63
N ASP A 311 -21.17 -13.81 14.67
CA ASP A 311 -21.74 -14.75 15.65
C ASP A 311 -21.55 -16.23 15.21
N SER A 312 -20.96 -16.45 14.02
CA SER A 312 -20.66 -17.75 13.44
C SER A 312 -19.28 -17.74 12.79
N GLU A 313 -18.50 -18.80 13.03
CA GLU A 313 -17.19 -19.01 12.39
C GLU A 313 -17.27 -19.03 10.86
N GLU A 314 -18.37 -19.59 10.33
CA GLU A 314 -18.56 -19.73 8.88
C GLU A 314 -18.67 -18.37 8.17
N ASP A 315 -19.11 -17.33 8.89
CA ASP A 315 -19.29 -15.98 8.37
C ASP A 315 -18.01 -15.12 8.52
N ASN A 316 -16.99 -15.61 9.22
CA ASN A 316 -15.75 -14.88 9.36
C ASN A 316 -14.95 -14.88 8.05
N VAL A 317 -14.38 -13.74 7.73
CA VAL A 317 -13.60 -13.47 6.52
C VAL A 317 -12.23 -12.93 6.91
N LEU A 318 -11.18 -13.46 6.31
CA LEU A 318 -9.84 -12.95 6.48
C LEU A 318 -9.71 -11.60 5.77
N ASN A 319 -9.30 -10.59 6.51
CA ASN A 319 -8.89 -9.33 5.91
C ASN A 319 -7.51 -9.50 5.25
N SER A 320 -7.50 -9.62 3.91
CA SER A 320 -6.30 -9.86 3.10
C SER A 320 -6.43 -9.11 1.78
N GLY A 321 -5.57 -8.15 1.55
CA GLY A 321 -5.51 -7.37 0.33
C GLY A 321 -4.18 -7.55 -0.39
N VAL A 322 -4.14 -7.18 -1.66
CA VAL A 322 -2.93 -7.23 -2.48
C VAL A 322 -1.92 -6.20 -1.95
N ASP A 323 -0.89 -6.70 -1.27
CA ASP A 323 0.16 -5.88 -0.68
C ASP A 323 1.16 -5.39 -1.73
N LEU A 324 1.47 -6.23 -2.70
CA LEU A 324 2.31 -5.88 -3.84
C LEU A 324 1.80 -6.57 -5.11
N GLN A 325 1.63 -5.78 -6.15
CA GLN A 325 1.37 -6.25 -7.51
C GLN A 325 2.32 -5.56 -8.48
N PHE A 326 2.58 -6.22 -9.60
CA PHE A 326 3.36 -5.63 -10.68
C PHE A 326 2.45 -5.19 -11.82
N CYS A 327 2.68 -3.98 -12.32
CA CYS A 327 2.00 -3.46 -13.50
C CYS A 327 3.05 -3.10 -14.55
N VAL A 328 2.83 -3.50 -15.79
CA VAL A 328 3.66 -3.07 -16.92
C VAL A 328 3.12 -1.74 -17.43
N MET A 329 4.00 -0.79 -17.70
CA MET A 329 3.57 0.48 -18.27
C MET A 329 3.23 0.31 -19.76
N ASP A 330 2.15 0.97 -20.21
CA ASP A 330 1.79 0.90 -21.65
C ASP A 330 2.89 1.48 -22.55
N ALA A 331 3.64 2.44 -22.05
CA ALA A 331 4.81 3.02 -22.70
C ALA A 331 6.05 2.11 -22.76
N CYS A 332 6.05 0.93 -22.12
CA CYS A 332 7.14 -0.02 -22.18
C CYS A 332 7.38 -0.47 -23.62
N GLU A 333 8.59 -0.21 -24.15
CA GLU A 333 8.95 -0.55 -25.53
C GLU A 333 9.27 -2.05 -25.72
N ASN A 334 9.65 -2.75 -24.62
CA ASN A 334 10.11 -4.13 -24.65
C ASN A 334 9.23 -5.01 -23.74
N LYS A 335 7.92 -5.12 -24.07
CA LYS A 335 6.93 -5.83 -23.23
C LYS A 335 7.29 -7.32 -23.05
N GLU A 336 7.87 -7.97 -24.07
CA GLU A 336 8.35 -9.36 -23.95
C GLU A 336 9.44 -9.51 -22.88
N ALA A 337 10.39 -8.57 -22.82
CA ALA A 337 11.43 -8.59 -21.79
C ALA A 337 10.87 -8.25 -20.40
N ALA A 338 9.86 -7.38 -20.32
CA ALA A 338 9.14 -7.13 -19.09
C ALA A 338 8.39 -8.38 -18.59
N TYR A 339 7.79 -9.15 -19.49
CA TYR A 339 7.12 -10.41 -19.14
C TYR A 339 8.10 -11.47 -18.65
N GLU A 340 9.31 -11.57 -19.24
CA GLU A 340 10.37 -12.45 -18.71
C GLU A 340 10.79 -12.07 -17.27
N VAL A 341 10.78 -10.77 -16.95
CA VAL A 341 10.99 -10.32 -15.55
C VAL A 341 9.83 -10.74 -14.66
N LEU A 342 8.58 -10.60 -15.12
CA LEU A 342 7.42 -11.06 -14.37
C LEU A 342 7.43 -12.58 -14.16
N ASP A 343 7.79 -13.37 -15.19
CA ASP A 343 7.91 -14.83 -15.09
C ASP A 343 8.93 -15.24 -14.01
N PHE A 344 10.09 -14.58 -13.97
CA PHE A 344 11.08 -14.80 -12.93
C PHE A 344 10.59 -14.42 -11.53
N LEU A 345 9.92 -13.29 -11.40
CA LEU A 345 9.37 -12.85 -10.08
C LEU A 345 8.26 -13.81 -9.63
N MET A 346 7.46 -14.35 -10.56
CA MET A 346 6.40 -15.32 -10.29
C MET A 346 6.90 -16.76 -10.14
N ASP A 347 8.20 -17.01 -10.32
CA ASP A 347 8.74 -18.34 -10.07
C ASP A 347 8.67 -18.71 -8.58
N HIS A 348 8.52 -20.01 -8.29
CA HIS A 348 8.33 -20.52 -6.93
C HIS A 348 9.44 -20.06 -5.97
N GLU A 349 10.71 -20.16 -6.42
CA GLU A 349 11.85 -19.81 -5.58
C GLU A 349 11.88 -18.31 -5.26
N SER A 350 11.55 -17.46 -6.24
CA SER A 350 11.48 -15.99 -6.06
C SER A 350 10.39 -15.59 -5.07
N ILE A 351 9.19 -16.16 -5.22
CA ILE A 351 8.08 -15.91 -4.29
C ILE A 351 8.44 -16.42 -2.90
N GLN A 352 8.90 -17.67 -2.76
CA GLN A 352 9.22 -18.23 -1.42
C GLN A 352 10.29 -17.40 -0.72
N THR A 353 11.32 -16.94 -1.46
CA THR A 353 12.36 -16.06 -0.91
C THR A 353 11.78 -14.75 -0.38
N TYR A 354 10.81 -14.17 -1.09
CA TYR A 354 10.09 -12.98 -0.64
C TYR A 354 9.22 -13.25 0.61
N LEU A 355 8.47 -14.36 0.61
CA LEU A 355 7.60 -14.74 1.73
C LEU A 355 8.41 -14.93 3.03
N ASP A 356 9.55 -15.59 2.94
CA ASP A 356 10.44 -15.84 4.09
C ASP A 356 11.00 -14.52 4.67
N ALA A 357 11.20 -13.50 3.82
CA ALA A 357 11.72 -12.21 4.25
C ALA A 357 10.64 -11.26 4.81
N GLN A 358 9.39 -11.36 4.33
CA GLN A 358 8.35 -10.35 4.57
C GLN A 358 7.12 -10.85 5.34
N ASN A 359 7.04 -12.14 5.69
CA ASN A 359 5.85 -12.75 6.33
C ASN A 359 4.55 -12.48 5.54
N ALA A 360 4.65 -12.52 4.22
CA ALA A 360 3.54 -12.23 3.31
C ALA A 360 2.74 -13.49 2.96
N VAL A 361 1.62 -13.30 2.27
CA VAL A 361 0.76 -14.36 1.72
C VAL A 361 0.93 -14.42 0.20
N PRO A 362 1.15 -15.60 -0.41
CA PRO A 362 1.32 -15.68 -1.86
C PRO A 362 0.00 -15.47 -2.60
N CYS A 363 0.02 -14.63 -3.64
CA CYS A 363 -1.12 -14.51 -4.55
C CYS A 363 -1.16 -15.63 -5.60
N LYS A 364 -0.02 -16.28 -5.89
CA LYS A 364 0.05 -17.40 -6.82
C LYS A 364 -0.71 -18.62 -6.26
N ASP A 365 -1.45 -19.33 -7.13
CA ASP A 365 -2.19 -20.55 -6.80
C ASP A 365 -1.28 -21.78 -6.83
N GLU A 366 -0.36 -21.81 -5.90
CA GLU A 366 0.63 -22.87 -5.69
C GLU A 366 0.82 -23.07 -4.18
N ASP A 367 1.32 -24.24 -3.75
CA ASP A 367 1.56 -24.52 -2.33
C ASP A 367 2.92 -23.95 -1.90
N PHE A 368 2.88 -22.97 -1.02
CA PHE A 368 4.04 -22.31 -0.43
C PHE A 368 4.11 -22.55 1.07
N ALA A 369 5.33 -22.54 1.61
CA ALA A 369 5.52 -22.51 3.04
C ALA A 369 5.16 -21.12 3.58
N LEU A 370 4.09 -21.04 4.36
CA LEU A 370 3.74 -19.82 5.07
C LEU A 370 4.56 -19.69 6.34
N ALA A 371 4.77 -18.44 6.78
CA ALA A 371 5.36 -18.17 8.07
C ALA A 371 4.54 -18.87 9.18
N PRO A 372 5.21 -19.48 10.20
CA PRO A 372 4.53 -20.19 11.29
C PRO A 372 3.52 -19.32 12.06
N GLU A 373 3.70 -18.04 12.01
CA GLU A 373 2.83 -17.03 12.60
C GLU A 373 1.46 -16.93 11.90
N LEU A 374 1.35 -17.39 10.65
CA LEU A 374 0.13 -17.33 9.83
C LEU A 374 -0.62 -18.68 9.75
N GLU A 375 -0.14 -19.72 10.48
CA GLU A 375 -0.69 -21.08 10.36
C GLU A 375 -2.19 -21.14 10.66
N ASP A 376 -2.66 -20.39 11.67
CA ASP A 376 -4.07 -20.41 12.07
C ASP A 376 -4.98 -19.62 11.07
N MET A 377 -4.40 -18.81 10.17
CA MET A 377 -5.10 -18.14 9.08
C MET A 377 -5.13 -18.95 7.78
N LYS A 378 -4.27 -19.98 7.67
CA LYS A 378 -4.11 -20.81 6.47
C LYS A 378 -5.42 -21.40 5.92
N PRO A 379 -6.37 -21.90 6.75
CA PRO A 379 -7.65 -22.41 6.23
C PRO A 379 -8.44 -21.37 5.44
N TYR A 380 -8.44 -20.12 5.89
CA TYR A 380 -9.14 -19.03 5.19
C TYR A 380 -8.51 -18.73 3.83
N ILE A 381 -7.15 -18.76 3.75
CA ILE A 381 -6.39 -18.57 2.51
C ILE A 381 -6.67 -19.70 1.52
N GLN A 382 -6.71 -20.96 2.00
CA GLN A 382 -6.95 -22.14 1.18
C GLN A 382 -8.40 -22.21 0.67
N ASP A 383 -9.36 -21.77 1.48
CA ASP A 383 -10.79 -21.78 1.15
C ASP A 383 -11.24 -20.52 0.38
N ASN A 384 -10.33 -19.61 0.03
CA ASN A 384 -10.59 -18.30 -0.58
C ASN A 384 -11.63 -17.46 0.22
N ARG A 385 -11.68 -17.61 1.56
CA ARG A 385 -12.50 -16.79 2.46
C ARG A 385 -11.77 -15.51 2.84
N MET A 386 -11.54 -14.64 1.85
CA MET A 386 -10.77 -13.41 2.01
C MET A 386 -11.53 -12.23 1.41
N ALA A 387 -11.31 -11.04 1.96
CA ALA A 387 -11.80 -9.80 1.39
C ALA A 387 -10.77 -8.68 1.58
N ASP A 388 -10.74 -7.77 0.64
CA ASP A 388 -9.84 -6.63 0.62
C ASP A 388 -10.10 -5.65 1.76
N TYR A 389 -9.07 -4.93 2.13
CA TYR A 389 -9.15 -3.84 3.10
C TYR A 389 -10.11 -2.76 2.61
N GLN A 390 -11.07 -2.37 3.44
CA GLN A 390 -12.02 -1.33 3.07
C GLN A 390 -11.35 0.02 2.82
N ASP A 391 -10.24 0.31 3.51
CA ASP A 391 -9.49 1.55 3.33
C ASP A 391 -8.71 1.64 2.01
N HIS A 392 -8.54 0.54 1.28
CA HIS A 392 -7.98 0.55 -0.08
C HIS A 392 -8.86 1.33 -1.07
N TYR A 393 -10.15 1.47 -0.76
CA TYR A 393 -11.13 2.24 -1.55
C TYR A 393 -11.30 3.68 -1.06
N TYR A 394 -10.72 4.05 0.08
CA TYR A 394 -10.96 5.36 0.67
C TYR A 394 -10.05 6.42 0.06
N PRO A 395 -10.59 7.57 -0.39
CA PRO A 395 -9.76 8.69 -0.83
C PRO A 395 -8.83 9.15 0.29
N SER A 396 -7.55 9.32 -0.02
CA SER A 396 -6.56 9.77 0.97
C SER A 396 -6.92 11.11 1.60
N GLU A 397 -7.61 11.98 0.85
CA GLU A 397 -8.08 13.29 1.31
C GLU A 397 -9.17 13.20 2.40
N MET A 398 -9.82 12.05 2.55
CA MET A 398 -10.76 11.83 3.66
C MET A 398 -10.05 11.72 5.00
N ALA A 399 -8.78 11.29 5.02
CA ALA A 399 -8.02 11.00 6.24
C ALA A 399 -8.86 10.15 7.21
N VAL A 400 -9.34 8.99 6.73
CA VAL A 400 -10.28 8.12 7.47
C VAL A 400 -9.67 7.61 8.76
N ASP A 401 -8.38 7.33 8.77
CA ASP A 401 -7.60 6.98 9.94
C ASP A 401 -7.76 8.01 11.10
N ALA A 402 -7.58 9.28 10.78
CA ALA A 402 -7.78 10.38 11.75
C ALA A 402 -9.26 10.58 12.13
N GLN A 403 -10.19 10.27 11.21
CA GLN A 403 -11.62 10.30 11.52
C GLN A 403 -12.00 9.20 12.51
N ILE A 404 -11.50 7.97 12.32
CA ILE A 404 -11.73 6.85 13.23
C ILE A 404 -11.10 7.16 14.60
N GLN A 405 -9.86 7.63 14.66
CA GLN A 405 -9.25 8.04 15.93
C GLN A 405 -10.10 9.10 16.65
N THR A 406 -10.55 10.13 15.93
CA THR A 406 -11.43 11.18 16.49
C THR A 406 -12.75 10.59 16.98
N PHE A 407 -13.34 9.65 16.26
CA PHE A 407 -14.54 8.93 16.63
C PHE A 407 -14.33 8.11 17.93
N LEU A 408 -13.25 7.36 18.03
CA LEU A 408 -12.94 6.57 19.23
C LEU A 408 -12.74 7.46 20.47
N ILE A 409 -12.22 8.67 20.31
CA ILE A 409 -12.11 9.65 21.39
C ILE A 409 -13.48 10.21 21.80
N ASN A 410 -14.34 10.54 20.81
CA ASN A 410 -15.63 11.20 21.06
C ASN A 410 -16.77 10.23 21.33
N GLN A 411 -16.66 8.99 20.89
CA GLN A 411 -17.62 7.88 21.06
C GLN A 411 -19.03 8.17 20.52
N ASP A 412 -19.16 9.01 19.50
CA ASP A 412 -20.42 9.35 18.84
C ASP A 412 -20.52 8.70 17.46
N VAL A 413 -21.09 7.48 17.41
CA VAL A 413 -21.28 6.68 16.20
C VAL A 413 -22.06 7.44 15.12
N ASP A 414 -23.17 8.06 15.52
CA ASP A 414 -24.06 8.77 14.60
C ASP A 414 -23.38 9.97 13.94
N ALA A 415 -22.64 10.77 14.71
CA ALA A 415 -21.91 11.92 14.19
C ALA A 415 -20.77 11.48 13.27
N PHE A 416 -20.05 10.41 13.64
CA PHE A 416 -18.98 9.83 12.85
C PHE A 416 -19.48 9.35 11.48
N LEU A 417 -20.49 8.49 11.47
CA LEU A 417 -20.99 7.89 10.22
C LEU A 417 -21.64 8.93 9.29
N LYS A 418 -22.37 9.90 9.82
CA LYS A 418 -22.90 11.04 9.04
C LYS A 418 -21.79 11.89 8.44
N LYS A 419 -20.68 12.06 9.15
CA LYS A 419 -19.51 12.77 8.64
C LYS A 419 -18.85 11.95 7.54
N PHE A 420 -18.74 10.63 7.74
CA PHE A 420 -18.15 9.70 6.78
C PHE A 420 -18.92 9.74 5.44
N ASP A 421 -20.25 9.58 5.47
CA ASP A 421 -21.09 9.71 4.27
C ASP A 421 -20.89 11.05 3.54
N LYS A 422 -20.88 12.16 4.31
CA LYS A 422 -20.72 13.50 3.76
C LYS A 422 -19.35 13.69 3.10
N ASP A 423 -18.30 13.21 3.75
CA ASP A 423 -16.94 13.36 3.23
C ASP A 423 -16.72 12.41 2.04
N TRP A 424 -17.30 11.21 2.04
CA TRP A 424 -17.30 10.33 0.89
C TRP A 424 -17.88 11.01 -0.36
N ILE A 425 -19.10 11.54 -0.27
CA ILE A 425 -19.74 12.26 -1.39
C ILE A 425 -18.89 13.44 -1.85
N ARG A 426 -18.20 14.10 -0.93
CA ARG A 426 -17.37 15.26 -1.24
C ARG A 426 -16.11 14.87 -2.03
N TYR A 427 -15.41 13.84 -1.58
CA TYR A 427 -14.10 13.46 -2.11
C TYR A 427 -14.20 12.49 -3.29
N ASN A 428 -15.26 11.69 -3.37
CA ASN A 428 -15.54 10.77 -4.48
C ASN A 428 -16.49 11.34 -5.53
N ARG A 429 -16.78 12.63 -5.53
CA ARG A 429 -17.76 13.23 -6.44
C ARG A 429 -17.52 12.91 -7.91
N ASP A 430 -16.27 12.89 -8.34
CA ASP A 430 -15.93 12.62 -9.74
C ASP A 430 -16.06 11.12 -10.05
N ILE A 431 -15.70 10.24 -9.13
CA ILE A 431 -15.88 8.78 -9.23
C ILE A 431 -17.38 8.45 -9.24
N ILE A 432 -18.17 9.04 -8.34
CA ILE A 432 -19.64 8.86 -8.32
C ILE A 432 -20.24 9.25 -9.69
N ARG A 433 -19.82 10.37 -10.27
CA ARG A 433 -20.30 10.78 -11.60
C ARG A 433 -19.87 9.80 -12.69
N MET A 434 -18.63 9.28 -12.67
CA MET A 434 -18.17 8.25 -13.60
C MET A 434 -19.03 6.99 -13.49
N THR A 435 -19.36 6.57 -12.28
CA THR A 435 -20.25 5.43 -12.01
C THR A 435 -21.66 5.68 -12.57
N GLU A 436 -22.24 6.87 -12.33
CA GLU A 436 -23.56 7.27 -12.87
C GLU A 436 -23.55 7.27 -14.40
N ASP A 437 -22.52 7.84 -15.04
CA ASP A 437 -22.39 7.90 -16.50
C ASP A 437 -22.22 6.48 -17.10
N TYR A 438 -21.46 5.61 -16.45
CA TYR A 438 -21.28 4.21 -16.85
C TYR A 438 -22.59 3.42 -16.78
N GLU A 439 -23.33 3.54 -15.67
CA GLU A 439 -24.63 2.85 -15.51
C GLU A 439 -25.69 3.40 -16.48
N ALA A 440 -25.67 4.68 -16.81
CA ALA A 440 -26.57 5.27 -17.80
C ALA A 440 -26.24 4.88 -19.24
N GLY A 441 -25.02 4.42 -19.52
CA GLY A 441 -24.57 3.94 -20.82
C GLY A 441 -24.85 2.46 -21.11
N LYS A 442 -25.22 1.69 -20.05
CA LYS A 442 -25.67 0.30 -20.16
C LYS A 442 -27.11 0.24 -20.67
#